data_8d83061125a9859d866646b36b9cc7fc
#
_entry.id   8d83061125a9859d866646b36b9cc7fc
#
_cell.length_a   1.000
_cell.length_b   1.000
_cell.length_c   1.000
_cell.angle_alpha   90.00
_cell.angle_beta   90.00
_cell.angle_gamma   90.00
#
_symmetry.space_group_name_H-M   'P 1'
#
loop_
_entity.id
_entity.type
_entity.pdbx_description
1 polymer ?
#
loop_
_entity_poly.entity_id
_entity_poly.type
_entity_poly.pdbx_seq_one_letter_code
_entity_poly.pdbx_strand_id
1 'polypeptide(L)'
;MCTIPLKRFARFMGVIMNRSLSGAIAAISIFTALSCSDSTSPNALNAGGLTTDESRILAAIQVHLASDTIKVGQTTQATVTEQDRRGRPLHRAVTWSSSDTRVATVTDSGVVTGIAPGIATITAARDSVSGSAPLTVLAADSTPTDTTPPPPPPPGTLLFQENFEDSNIASRGWYDNTSVQLSTSEHISGSTASAQYHWLKGAVTPTSGGSQRHKFTPSNSLYVSYWVKYSTNYIGSGQAYHPHEFYILSSLDSDYSGPSNTFLDVYIEQNFQNGGRPRLAMQDNRSINTTSGALPNNLIGVTENRSTGGCNGVVEANIFSECFDAGSNWYNDKQLTGPVTFQPNPGAGYKSNWNFVEAYFQLNTIVNGVGQPDGVMQYWFNGSLIIDRHDIVFRTAYRPTLQFSQFLIAPFIGDGSPVDQYMWVDNLRVATGRIP
;
A
#
# COMPACT_ATOMS: atom_id res chain seq x y z
N MET A 1 -37.40 42.50 -23.25
CA MET A 1 -36.28 43.12 -24.01
C MET A 1 -34.97 42.81 -23.29
N CYS A 2 -34.03 42.39 -24.04
CA CYS A 2 -32.67 41.98 -23.78
C CYS A 2 -32.47 40.52 -23.36
N THR A 3 -32.29 39.75 -24.36
CA THR A 3 -31.63 38.45 -24.46
C THR A 3 -30.12 38.60 -24.36
N ILE A 4 -29.43 37.75 -23.59
CA ILE A 4 -27.99 37.54 -23.69
C ILE A 4 -27.74 36.03 -23.73
N PRO A 5 -26.84 35.56 -24.59
CA PRO A 5 -26.79 34.16 -25.04
C PRO A 5 -25.84 33.25 -24.28
N LEU A 6 -26.15 31.95 -24.34
CA LEU A 6 -25.29 30.85 -24.04
C LEU A 6 -23.95 30.93 -24.82
N LYS A 7 -22.84 30.72 -24.14
CA LYS A 7 -21.61 30.27 -24.79
C LYS A 7 -21.11 28.94 -24.16
N ARG A 8 -21.17 27.99 -25.03
CA ARG A 8 -20.49 26.68 -25.03
C ARG A 8 -19.02 26.78 -24.58
N PHE A 9 -18.61 25.85 -23.75
CA PHE A 9 -17.21 25.40 -23.76
C PHE A 9 -17.18 23.94 -24.10
N ALA A 10 -16.62 23.66 -25.27
CA ALA A 10 -16.36 22.36 -25.79
C ALA A 10 -14.84 22.11 -25.75
N ARG A 11 -14.49 20.88 -25.44
CA ARG A 11 -13.35 20.12 -25.90
C ARG A 11 -11.94 20.67 -25.63
N PHE A 12 -11.17 19.90 -24.88
CA PHE A 12 -9.81 19.58 -25.33
C PHE A 12 -9.59 18.06 -25.18
N MET A 13 -9.72 17.41 -26.30
CA MET A 13 -9.19 16.08 -26.58
C MET A 13 -7.80 16.33 -27.18
N GLY A 14 -6.75 15.82 -26.58
CA GLY A 14 -5.40 15.81 -27.12
C GLY A 14 -4.89 14.37 -27.21
N VAL A 15 -5.17 13.76 -28.32
CA VAL A 15 -4.55 12.51 -28.78
C VAL A 15 -3.11 12.80 -29.15
N ILE A 16 -2.16 12.08 -28.59
CA ILE A 16 -0.87 11.88 -29.25
C ILE A 16 -0.58 10.38 -29.31
N MET A 17 -0.82 9.84 -30.47
CA MET A 17 -0.19 8.63 -30.99
C MET A 17 1.17 9.04 -31.61
N ASN A 18 2.27 8.40 -31.38
CA ASN A 18 2.91 7.51 -32.33
C ASN A 18 4.42 7.30 -32.18
N ARG A 19 4.76 6.04 -32.29
CA ARG A 19 5.81 5.38 -33.07
C ARG A 19 7.26 5.40 -32.61
N SER A 20 7.62 4.17 -32.35
CA SER A 20 8.94 3.56 -32.49
C SER A 20 9.76 4.07 -33.69
N LEU A 21 11.05 4.25 -33.50
CA LEU A 21 12.06 3.83 -34.46
C LEU A 21 13.41 3.61 -33.80
N SER A 22 13.95 2.44 -34.02
CA SER A 22 15.31 2.00 -33.72
C SER A 22 16.33 2.85 -34.48
N GLY A 23 17.48 3.11 -33.87
CA GLY A 23 18.60 3.70 -34.55
C GLY A 23 19.88 3.61 -33.73
N ALA A 24 20.59 2.51 -33.89
CA ALA A 24 21.95 2.36 -33.42
C ALA A 24 22.86 3.26 -34.24
N ILE A 25 23.63 4.13 -33.58
CA ILE A 25 24.78 4.81 -34.21
C ILE A 25 26.02 4.40 -33.43
N ALA A 26 26.82 3.57 -34.06
CA ALA A 26 28.19 3.28 -33.67
C ALA A 26 29.08 4.43 -34.10
N ALA A 27 29.72 5.08 -33.16
CA ALA A 27 30.80 6.03 -33.46
C ALA A 27 32.14 5.29 -33.38
N ILE A 28 32.72 5.06 -34.56
CA ILE A 28 34.08 4.58 -34.70
C ILE A 28 35.01 5.81 -34.71
N SER A 29 35.84 5.94 -33.69
CA SER A 29 36.93 6.89 -33.67
C SER A 29 38.21 6.21 -34.10
N ILE A 30 38.64 6.57 -35.29
CA ILE A 30 39.94 6.19 -35.85
C ILE A 30 40.99 7.12 -35.25
N PHE A 31 41.95 6.59 -34.52
CA PHE A 31 43.19 7.28 -34.18
C PHE A 31 44.29 6.76 -35.07
N THR A 32 44.79 7.65 -35.93
CA THR A 32 45.96 7.45 -36.74
C THR A 32 47.23 7.53 -35.90
N ALA A 33 48.03 6.50 -36.03
CA ALA A 33 49.39 6.47 -35.48
C ALA A 33 50.34 7.31 -36.34
N LEU A 34 51.09 8.19 -35.72
CA LEU A 34 52.33 8.73 -36.29
C LEU A 34 53.49 8.14 -35.54
N SER A 35 54.29 7.37 -36.24
CA SER A 35 55.58 6.87 -35.78
C SER A 35 56.66 7.93 -36.09
N CYS A 36 57.49 8.26 -35.12
CA CYS A 36 58.83 8.76 -35.36
C CYS A 36 59.81 7.99 -34.47
N SER A 37 60.64 7.27 -35.10
CA SER A 37 61.87 6.68 -34.56
C SER A 37 62.96 7.73 -34.38
N ASP A 38 63.61 7.74 -33.21
CA ASP A 38 65.05 7.99 -33.19
C ASP A 38 65.70 7.28 -31.99
N SER A 39 66.75 6.63 -32.34
CA SER A 39 67.68 5.88 -31.53
C SER A 39 68.72 6.74 -30.87
N THR A 40 68.91 6.57 -29.56
CA THR A 40 70.31 6.53 -28.98
C THR A 40 70.16 5.98 -27.53
N SER A 41 70.75 4.84 -27.29
CA SER A 41 71.29 4.40 -25.98
C SER A 41 72.68 5.01 -25.81
N PRO A 42 73.21 5.24 -24.60
CA PRO A 42 73.40 4.26 -23.57
C PRO A 42 73.35 4.84 -22.13
N ASN A 43 72.98 4.07 -21.16
CA ASN A 43 73.83 3.64 -20.03
C ASN A 43 72.92 3.02 -18.93
N ALA A 44 73.24 1.80 -18.66
CA ALA A 44 72.74 1.12 -17.50
C ALA A 44 73.26 1.74 -16.20
N LEU A 45 72.34 2.08 -15.28
CA LEU A 45 72.63 2.08 -13.85
C LEU A 45 71.37 1.81 -13.05
N ASN A 46 71.40 0.74 -12.31
CA ASN A 46 70.56 0.35 -11.16
C ASN A 46 69.08 0.10 -11.43
N ALA A 47 68.81 -1.11 -11.78
CA ALA A 47 67.59 -1.80 -11.36
C ALA A 47 67.56 -1.93 -9.84
N GLY A 48 67.09 -0.93 -9.14
CA GLY A 48 66.51 -1.09 -7.82
C GLY A 48 65.20 -1.86 -8.03
N GLY A 49 65.23 -3.15 -7.69
CA GLY A 49 64.05 -3.98 -7.72
C GLY A 49 62.98 -3.34 -6.86
N LEU A 50 61.93 -2.81 -7.51
CA LEU A 50 60.65 -2.56 -6.85
C LEU A 50 60.18 -3.89 -6.32
N THR A 51 60.29 -4.04 -5.02
CA THR A 51 59.80 -5.20 -4.29
C THR A 51 58.35 -5.45 -4.70
N THR A 52 58.03 -6.70 -4.97
CA THR A 52 56.75 -7.20 -5.45
C THR A 52 55.57 -6.89 -4.53
N ASP A 53 55.73 -6.09 -3.52
CA ASP A 53 54.75 -5.78 -2.47
C ASP A 53 53.93 -4.51 -2.72
N GLU A 54 54.46 -3.48 -3.39
CA GLU A 54 53.70 -2.25 -3.67
C GLU A 54 52.54 -2.42 -4.68
N SER A 55 52.57 -3.49 -5.46
CA SER A 55 51.52 -3.72 -6.47
C SER A 55 50.24 -4.34 -5.89
N ARG A 56 50.22 -4.69 -4.60
CA ARG A 56 49.07 -5.30 -3.92
C ARG A 56 48.53 -4.44 -2.77
N ILE A 57 48.67 -3.15 -2.89
CA ILE A 57 48.07 -2.17 -1.97
C ILE A 57 46.57 -2.18 -2.17
N LEU A 58 45.78 -2.35 -1.10
CA LEU A 58 44.33 -2.23 -1.12
C LEU A 58 43.91 -0.83 -1.61
N ALA A 59 43.04 -0.78 -2.58
CA ALA A 59 42.56 0.45 -3.18
C ALA A 59 41.04 0.65 -3.09
N ALA A 60 40.29 -0.41 -3.03
CA ALA A 60 38.85 -0.36 -2.90
C ALA A 60 38.29 -1.51 -2.08
N ILE A 61 37.26 -1.23 -1.31
CA ILE A 61 36.39 -2.19 -0.64
C ILE A 61 34.96 -1.91 -1.11
N GLN A 62 34.24 -2.95 -1.54
CA GLN A 62 32.83 -2.89 -1.83
C GLN A 62 32.09 -3.85 -0.92
N VAL A 63 31.05 -3.36 -0.23
CA VAL A 63 30.24 -4.17 0.67
C VAL A 63 29.00 -4.64 -0.08
N HIS A 64 28.66 -5.91 0.07
CA HIS A 64 27.47 -6.55 -0.47
C HIS A 64 26.69 -7.18 0.69
N LEU A 65 25.39 -6.92 0.77
CA LEU A 65 24.47 -7.59 1.68
C LEU A 65 23.69 -8.65 0.91
N ALA A 66 23.55 -9.85 1.47
CA ALA A 66 22.73 -10.91 0.88
C ALA A 66 21.25 -10.50 0.79
N SER A 67 20.80 -9.67 1.75
CA SER A 67 19.56 -8.90 1.69
C SER A 67 19.84 -7.52 2.27
N ASP A 68 19.43 -6.48 1.58
CA ASP A 68 19.50 -5.08 2.03
C ASP A 68 18.30 -4.65 2.88
N THR A 69 17.32 -5.57 3.04
CA THR A 69 16.13 -5.41 3.85
C THR A 69 15.89 -6.67 4.67
N ILE A 70 15.82 -6.52 6.00
CA ILE A 70 15.51 -7.58 6.96
C ILE A 70 14.53 -7.07 8.01
N LYS A 71 13.90 -7.99 8.76
CA LYS A 71 13.05 -7.63 9.90
C LYS A 71 13.82 -7.69 11.22
N VAL A 72 13.30 -7.02 12.24
CA VAL A 72 13.82 -7.13 13.60
C VAL A 72 13.95 -8.61 14.00
N GLY A 73 15.09 -8.97 14.54
CA GLY A 73 15.44 -10.35 14.91
C GLY A 73 15.95 -11.22 13.75
N GLN A 74 15.85 -10.78 12.50
CA GLN A 74 16.43 -11.50 11.35
C GLN A 74 17.89 -11.11 11.13
N THR A 75 18.59 -11.96 10.40
CA THR A 75 20.00 -11.75 10.04
C THR A 75 20.19 -11.75 8.53
N THR A 76 21.20 -11.02 8.06
CA THR A 76 21.71 -11.08 6.69
C THR A 76 23.24 -11.19 6.73
N GLN A 77 23.83 -11.75 5.67
CA GLN A 77 25.28 -11.86 5.54
C GLN A 77 25.82 -10.69 4.75
N ALA A 78 26.74 -9.95 5.36
CA ALA A 78 27.57 -8.97 4.67
C ALA A 78 28.86 -9.65 4.17
N THR A 79 29.24 -9.35 2.94
CA THR A 79 30.49 -9.79 2.31
C THR A 79 31.20 -8.61 1.68
N VAL A 80 32.51 -8.75 1.43
CA VAL A 80 33.30 -7.72 0.77
C VAL A 80 33.94 -8.21 -0.51
N THR A 81 34.06 -7.34 -1.47
CA THR A 81 34.97 -7.46 -2.60
C THR A 81 36.07 -6.43 -2.43
N GLU A 82 37.31 -6.90 -2.30
CA GLU A 82 38.49 -6.05 -2.16
C GLU A 82 39.30 -6.05 -3.45
N GLN A 83 39.81 -4.90 -3.85
CA GLN A 83 40.63 -4.76 -5.05
C GLN A 83 41.89 -3.92 -4.78
N ASP A 84 42.96 -4.32 -5.42
CA ASP A 84 44.17 -3.51 -5.48
C ASP A 84 44.05 -2.38 -6.54
N ARG A 85 45.07 -1.52 -6.65
CA ARG A 85 45.11 -0.40 -7.61
C ARG A 85 45.00 -0.84 -9.08
N ARG A 86 45.17 -2.13 -9.38
CA ARG A 86 45.04 -2.69 -10.74
C ARG A 86 43.75 -3.46 -10.92
N GLY A 87 42.82 -3.38 -9.97
CA GLY A 87 41.53 -4.06 -10.00
C GLY A 87 41.61 -5.57 -9.72
N ARG A 88 42.74 -6.08 -9.24
CA ARG A 88 42.88 -7.51 -8.93
C ARG A 88 42.28 -7.80 -7.55
N PRO A 89 41.58 -8.94 -7.37
CA PRO A 89 40.94 -9.27 -6.11
C PRO A 89 41.98 -9.52 -5.02
N LEU A 90 41.62 -9.08 -3.82
CA LEU A 90 42.34 -9.35 -2.58
C LEU A 90 41.39 -10.08 -1.62
N HIS A 91 41.91 -10.81 -0.67
CA HIS A 91 41.19 -11.51 0.39
C HIS A 91 41.87 -11.24 1.71
N ARG A 92 41.45 -10.24 2.42
CA ARG A 92 42.03 -9.81 3.68
C ARG A 92 40.93 -9.60 4.73
N ALA A 93 41.28 -9.75 6.02
CA ALA A 93 40.34 -9.46 7.07
C ALA A 93 40.01 -7.96 7.11
N VAL A 94 38.74 -7.62 7.24
CA VAL A 94 38.23 -6.27 7.42
C VAL A 94 37.62 -6.09 8.81
N THR A 95 37.49 -4.86 9.26
CA THR A 95 36.76 -4.52 10.47
C THR A 95 35.37 -4.06 10.06
N TRP A 96 34.33 -4.66 10.66
CA TRP A 96 32.93 -4.32 10.42
C TRP A 96 32.43 -3.31 11.44
N SER A 97 31.53 -2.43 11.02
CA SER A 97 30.84 -1.50 11.90
C SER A 97 29.45 -1.16 11.35
N SER A 98 28.54 -0.75 12.24
CA SER A 98 27.21 -0.22 11.92
C SER A 98 27.14 1.25 12.31
N SER A 99 26.49 2.07 11.51
CA SER A 99 26.28 3.49 11.81
C SER A 99 25.33 3.72 12.99
N ASP A 100 24.42 2.76 13.26
CA ASP A 100 23.54 2.77 14.44
C ASP A 100 23.31 1.36 14.94
N THR A 101 23.98 1.03 16.04
CA THR A 101 23.85 -0.29 16.68
C THR A 101 22.50 -0.53 17.36
N ARG A 102 21.69 0.49 17.54
CA ARG A 102 20.30 0.37 18.02
C ARG A 102 19.37 -0.12 16.89
N VAL A 103 19.75 0.12 15.64
CA VAL A 103 19.01 -0.34 14.45
C VAL A 103 19.51 -1.69 13.96
N ALA A 104 20.84 -1.85 13.82
CA ALA A 104 21.45 -3.10 13.40
C ALA A 104 22.85 -3.26 13.99
N THR A 105 23.22 -4.48 14.33
CA THR A 105 24.57 -4.86 14.74
C THR A 105 25.23 -5.72 13.68
N VAL A 106 26.56 -5.74 13.65
CA VAL A 106 27.35 -6.59 12.76
C VAL A 106 28.48 -7.27 13.53
N THR A 107 28.69 -8.54 13.26
CA THR A 107 29.78 -9.32 13.85
C THR A 107 31.07 -9.23 13.04
N ASP A 108 32.21 -9.66 13.59
CA ASP A 108 33.48 -9.71 12.86
C ASP A 108 33.44 -10.65 11.64
N SER A 109 32.51 -11.60 11.63
CA SER A 109 32.26 -12.51 10.50
C SER A 109 31.30 -11.91 9.43
N GLY A 110 30.84 -10.70 9.63
CA GLY A 110 29.91 -10.02 8.70
C GLY A 110 28.43 -10.44 8.84
N VAL A 111 28.06 -11.15 9.92
CA VAL A 111 26.63 -11.42 10.18
C VAL A 111 26.01 -10.16 10.75
N VAL A 112 25.01 -9.62 10.04
CA VAL A 112 24.26 -8.44 10.43
C VAL A 112 22.92 -8.85 11.02
N THR A 113 22.57 -8.31 12.19
CA THR A 113 21.32 -8.60 12.89
C THR A 113 20.49 -7.31 13.02
N GLY A 114 19.21 -7.35 12.63
CA GLY A 114 18.25 -6.25 12.82
C GLY A 114 17.80 -6.19 14.30
N ILE A 115 17.94 -5.02 14.93
CA ILE A 115 17.63 -4.79 16.36
C ILE A 115 16.35 -3.99 16.52
N ALA A 116 16.18 -2.91 15.75
CA ALA A 116 14.98 -2.07 15.75
C ALA A 116 14.69 -1.55 14.34
N PRO A 117 13.44 -1.18 14.03
CA PRO A 117 13.11 -0.59 12.74
C PRO A 117 13.91 0.68 12.48
N GLY A 118 14.42 0.81 11.24
CA GLY A 118 15.23 1.96 10.83
C GLY A 118 16.19 1.61 9.70
N ILE A 119 17.08 2.56 9.41
CA ILE A 119 18.14 2.37 8.41
C ILE A 119 19.48 2.48 9.12
N ALA A 120 20.36 1.51 8.89
CA ALA A 120 21.74 1.56 9.30
C ALA A 120 22.68 1.35 8.11
N THR A 121 23.82 1.98 8.12
CA THR A 121 24.88 1.75 7.12
C THR A 121 25.88 0.77 7.69
N ILE A 122 26.06 -0.36 7.00
CA ILE A 122 27.07 -1.38 7.35
C ILE A 122 28.35 -1.06 6.60
N THR A 123 29.43 -0.87 7.34
CA THR A 123 30.73 -0.46 6.81
C THR A 123 31.78 -1.53 7.08
N ALA A 124 32.56 -1.86 6.06
CA ALA A 124 33.79 -2.63 6.17
C ALA A 124 34.97 -1.71 5.96
N ALA A 125 35.95 -1.76 6.84
CA ALA A 125 37.14 -0.93 6.76
C ALA A 125 38.41 -1.76 6.96
N ARG A 126 39.47 -1.32 6.28
CA ARG A 126 40.83 -1.79 6.49
C ARG A 126 41.81 -0.69 6.16
N ASP A 127 42.73 -0.44 7.07
CA ASP A 127 43.69 0.67 6.96
C ASP A 127 42.92 2.01 6.72
N SER A 128 43.21 2.69 5.62
CA SER A 128 42.52 3.92 5.24
C SER A 128 41.43 3.73 4.18
N VAL A 129 41.09 2.49 3.82
CA VAL A 129 40.09 2.17 2.78
C VAL A 129 38.85 1.59 3.44
N SER A 130 37.69 2.09 3.05
CA SER A 130 36.40 1.58 3.50
C SER A 130 35.39 1.50 2.37
N GLY A 131 34.40 0.64 2.55
CA GLY A 131 33.21 0.53 1.73
C GLY A 131 31.99 0.34 2.59
N SER A 132 30.80 0.68 2.10
CA SER A 132 29.59 0.58 2.89
C SER A 132 28.37 0.22 2.03
N ALA A 133 27.34 -0.34 2.69
CA ALA A 133 26.04 -0.62 2.11
C ALA A 133 24.94 -0.25 3.09
N PRO A 134 23.81 0.36 2.63
CA PRO A 134 22.67 0.60 3.47
C PRO A 134 21.90 -0.68 3.75
N LEU A 135 21.39 -0.81 4.98
CA LEU A 135 20.50 -1.88 5.42
C LEU A 135 19.22 -1.25 5.98
N THR A 136 18.08 -1.70 5.52
CA THR A 136 16.79 -1.36 6.09
C THR A 136 16.34 -2.47 7.04
N VAL A 137 16.02 -2.12 8.27
CA VAL A 137 15.40 -3.02 9.24
C VAL A 137 13.94 -2.66 9.38
N LEU A 138 13.06 -3.57 8.97
CA LEU A 138 11.62 -3.45 9.14
C LEU A 138 11.22 -3.93 10.54
N ALA A 139 10.05 -3.50 11.03
CA ALA A 139 9.47 -4.05 12.24
C ALA A 139 9.42 -5.59 12.15
N ALA A 140 9.55 -6.26 13.28
CA ALA A 140 9.25 -7.69 13.33
C ALA A 140 7.81 -7.90 12.87
N ASP A 141 7.55 -9.01 12.16
CA ASP A 141 6.16 -9.44 12.04
C ASP A 141 5.64 -9.62 13.46
N SER A 142 4.67 -8.84 13.83
CA SER A 142 3.89 -9.10 15.05
C SER A 142 3.02 -10.34 14.79
N THR A 143 3.65 -11.49 14.61
CA THR A 143 2.97 -12.75 14.85
C THR A 143 2.91 -12.89 16.35
N PRO A 144 1.73 -12.82 16.97
CA PRO A 144 1.60 -13.23 18.34
C PRO A 144 2.07 -14.69 18.41
N THR A 145 3.06 -14.98 19.20
CA THR A 145 3.42 -16.36 19.60
C THR A 145 2.38 -16.91 20.60
N ASP A 146 1.23 -16.25 20.67
CA ASP A 146 0.07 -16.71 21.40
C ASP A 146 -0.77 -17.56 20.43
N THR A 147 -0.78 -18.86 20.67
CA THR A 147 -1.61 -19.83 19.94
C THR A 147 -3.09 -19.75 20.32
N THR A 148 -3.48 -18.84 21.21
CA THR A 148 -4.90 -18.51 21.45
C THR A 148 -5.39 -17.69 20.25
N PRO A 149 -6.52 -18.10 19.63
CA PRO A 149 -7.16 -17.25 18.63
C PRO A 149 -7.37 -15.85 19.23
N PRO A 150 -7.05 -14.78 18.49
CA PRO A 150 -7.31 -13.43 18.99
C PRO A 150 -8.77 -13.33 19.40
N PRO A 151 -9.06 -12.62 20.51
CA PRO A 151 -10.42 -12.48 20.97
C PRO A 151 -11.29 -11.88 19.85
N PRO A 152 -12.50 -12.39 19.67
CA PRO A 152 -13.42 -11.81 18.70
C PRO A 152 -13.65 -10.33 19.07
N PRO A 153 -14.05 -9.48 18.11
CA PRO A 153 -14.42 -8.11 18.41
C PRO A 153 -15.41 -8.08 19.58
N PRO A 154 -15.32 -7.08 20.46
CA PRO A 154 -16.23 -6.97 21.59
C PRO A 154 -17.69 -6.93 21.10
N PRO A 155 -18.65 -7.39 21.90
CA PRO A 155 -20.05 -7.23 21.58
C PRO A 155 -20.38 -5.75 21.32
N GLY A 156 -21.11 -5.49 20.26
CA GLY A 156 -21.41 -4.14 19.79
C GLY A 156 -22.88 -3.79 19.84
N THR A 157 -23.17 -2.51 19.64
CA THR A 157 -24.52 -1.98 19.45
C THR A 157 -24.74 -1.76 17.95
N LEU A 158 -25.87 -2.22 17.45
CA LEU A 158 -26.28 -1.98 16.07
C LEU A 158 -26.42 -0.47 15.83
N LEU A 159 -25.78 0.03 14.80
CA LEU A 159 -25.89 1.42 14.34
C LEU A 159 -26.98 1.53 13.29
N PHE A 160 -26.95 0.67 12.28
CA PHE A 160 -28.00 0.52 11.28
C PHE A 160 -27.89 -0.85 10.59
N GLN A 161 -28.95 -1.22 9.89
CA GLN A 161 -28.98 -2.41 9.03
C GLN A 161 -29.79 -2.15 7.77
N GLU A 162 -29.49 -2.93 6.72
CA GLU A 162 -30.20 -2.89 5.45
C GLU A 162 -30.31 -4.29 4.87
N ASN A 163 -31.55 -4.74 4.69
CA ASN A 163 -31.85 -6.08 4.20
C ASN A 163 -32.23 -6.13 2.72
N PHE A 164 -32.36 -4.96 2.07
CA PHE A 164 -32.67 -4.81 0.64
C PHE A 164 -33.93 -5.55 0.15
N GLU A 165 -34.92 -5.71 1.02
CA GLU A 165 -36.20 -6.34 0.67
C GLU A 165 -37.10 -5.46 -0.21
N ASP A 166 -36.82 -4.14 -0.21
CA ASP A 166 -37.48 -3.15 -1.06
C ASP A 166 -36.51 -2.05 -1.46
N SER A 167 -36.89 -1.25 -2.47
CA SER A 167 -36.09 -0.15 -3.00
C SER A 167 -36.19 1.15 -2.19
N ASN A 168 -36.97 1.21 -1.11
CA ASN A 168 -37.21 2.44 -0.35
C ASN A 168 -36.12 2.68 0.71
N ILE A 169 -34.86 2.50 0.34
CA ILE A 169 -33.71 2.68 1.25
C ILE A 169 -33.59 4.11 1.78
N ALA A 170 -34.05 5.11 1.04
CA ALA A 170 -34.05 6.50 1.49
C ALA A 170 -34.83 6.71 2.80
N SER A 171 -35.92 5.99 3.00
CA SER A 171 -36.71 6.04 4.25
C SER A 171 -35.99 5.45 5.46
N ARG A 172 -34.93 4.67 5.22
CA ARG A 172 -34.09 4.04 6.23
C ARG A 172 -32.75 4.78 6.47
N GLY A 173 -32.66 6.04 5.95
CA GLY A 173 -31.52 6.93 6.21
C GLY A 173 -30.42 6.91 5.14
N TRP A 174 -30.61 6.16 4.07
CA TRP A 174 -29.71 6.23 2.94
C TRP A 174 -29.91 7.52 2.15
N TYR A 175 -28.82 8.07 1.61
CA TYR A 175 -28.82 9.30 0.83
C TYR A 175 -27.77 9.24 -0.29
N ASP A 176 -27.60 10.31 -1.06
CA ASP A 176 -26.84 10.44 -2.30
C ASP A 176 -27.59 9.72 -3.44
N ASN A 177 -27.10 8.58 -3.92
CA ASN A 177 -27.87 7.80 -4.88
C ASN A 177 -28.65 6.69 -4.18
N THR A 178 -29.96 6.86 -4.09
CA THR A 178 -30.85 5.87 -3.47
C THR A 178 -31.59 4.97 -4.48
N SER A 179 -31.17 5.00 -5.75
CA SER A 179 -31.75 4.16 -6.82
C SER A 179 -31.11 2.75 -6.79
N VAL A 180 -31.46 1.98 -5.78
CA VAL A 180 -31.02 0.58 -5.70
C VAL A 180 -31.78 -0.29 -6.71
N GLN A 181 -31.06 -1.12 -7.45
CA GLN A 181 -31.65 -2.21 -8.21
C GLN A 181 -31.74 -3.46 -7.32
N LEU A 182 -32.87 -4.15 -7.39
CA LEU A 182 -33.10 -5.36 -6.62
C LEU A 182 -33.11 -6.58 -7.52
N SER A 183 -32.55 -7.66 -7.02
CA SER A 183 -32.67 -9.00 -7.60
C SER A 183 -33.61 -9.83 -6.71
N THR A 184 -34.64 -10.39 -7.29
CA THR A 184 -35.55 -11.36 -6.62
C THR A 184 -35.17 -12.80 -6.95
N SER A 185 -34.20 -13.03 -7.81
CA SER A 185 -33.66 -14.34 -8.15
C SER A 185 -32.36 -14.68 -7.43
N GLU A 186 -31.65 -13.66 -6.97
CA GLU A 186 -30.38 -13.79 -6.26
C GLU A 186 -30.53 -13.13 -4.89
N HIS A 187 -30.72 -13.93 -3.85
CA HIS A 187 -30.84 -13.50 -2.45
C HIS A 187 -30.45 -14.66 -1.51
N ILE A 188 -30.13 -14.37 -0.26
CA ILE A 188 -29.87 -15.41 0.73
C ILE A 188 -31.15 -16.11 1.16
N SER A 189 -31.01 -17.27 1.79
CA SER A 189 -32.15 -17.96 2.41
C SER A 189 -32.76 -17.10 3.50
N GLY A 190 -34.06 -16.88 3.43
CA GLY A 190 -34.82 -16.04 4.39
C GLY A 190 -35.03 -14.60 3.91
N SER A 191 -34.35 -14.15 2.85
CA SER A 191 -34.65 -12.92 2.12
C SER A 191 -35.55 -13.19 0.92
N THR A 192 -36.15 -12.14 0.36
CA THR A 192 -36.95 -12.17 -0.87
C THR A 192 -36.30 -11.37 -2.00
N ALA A 193 -35.31 -10.55 -1.66
CA ALA A 193 -34.53 -9.77 -2.61
C ALA A 193 -33.14 -9.45 -2.06
N SER A 194 -32.26 -8.92 -2.93
CA SER A 194 -30.96 -8.38 -2.58
C SER A 194 -30.64 -7.17 -3.44
N ALA A 195 -29.71 -6.31 -3.01
CA ALA A 195 -29.17 -5.25 -3.83
C ALA A 195 -28.34 -5.81 -4.99
N GLN A 196 -28.57 -5.34 -6.21
CA GLN A 196 -27.87 -5.76 -7.42
C GLN A 196 -27.06 -4.61 -8.01
N TYR A 197 -25.80 -4.87 -8.27
CA TYR A 197 -24.87 -3.98 -8.94
C TYR A 197 -24.42 -4.62 -10.25
N HIS A 198 -24.81 -4.02 -11.38
CA HIS A 198 -24.54 -4.54 -12.72
C HIS A 198 -23.65 -3.56 -13.48
N TRP A 199 -22.47 -3.99 -13.84
CA TRP A 199 -21.60 -3.26 -14.78
C TRP A 199 -21.76 -3.82 -16.18
N LEU A 200 -22.10 -2.92 -17.10
CA LEU A 200 -21.95 -3.20 -18.52
C LEU A 200 -20.46 -3.12 -18.87
N LYS A 201 -20.06 -3.87 -19.89
CA LYS A 201 -18.69 -3.78 -20.40
C LYS A 201 -18.32 -2.32 -20.72
N GLY A 202 -17.17 -1.88 -20.20
CA GLY A 202 -16.66 -0.50 -20.31
C GLY A 202 -17.23 0.47 -19.27
N ALA A 203 -18.21 0.09 -18.46
CA ALA A 203 -18.77 0.93 -17.45
C ALA A 203 -17.85 1.03 -16.22
N VAL A 204 -17.70 2.24 -15.69
CA VAL A 204 -16.93 2.55 -14.47
C VAL A 204 -17.77 2.32 -13.22
N THR A 205 -19.06 2.69 -13.30
CA THR A 205 -20.05 2.51 -12.23
C THR A 205 -21.14 1.54 -12.69
N PRO A 206 -21.81 0.87 -11.75
CA PRO A 206 -22.95 0.01 -12.12
C PRO A 206 -24.13 0.80 -12.67
N THR A 207 -25.04 0.12 -13.35
CA THR A 207 -26.24 0.71 -13.95
C THR A 207 -27.18 1.34 -12.93
N SER A 208 -27.16 0.91 -11.68
CA SER A 208 -27.86 1.55 -10.56
C SER A 208 -27.27 2.90 -10.16
N GLY A 209 -26.12 3.29 -10.73
CA GLY A 209 -25.46 4.56 -10.48
C GLY A 209 -24.43 4.50 -9.33
N GLY A 210 -24.07 5.69 -8.86
CA GLY A 210 -22.93 5.88 -7.96
C GLY A 210 -23.15 5.48 -6.50
N SER A 211 -22.55 6.24 -5.61
CA SER A 211 -22.47 5.91 -4.19
C SER A 211 -23.81 6.03 -3.45
N GLN A 212 -24.14 5.01 -2.70
CA GLN A 212 -25.18 4.99 -1.69
C GLN A 212 -24.53 5.20 -0.34
N ARG A 213 -25.01 6.14 0.44
CA ARG A 213 -24.41 6.59 1.70
C ARG A 213 -25.36 6.45 2.86
N HIS A 214 -24.83 6.06 3.98
CA HIS A 214 -25.56 6.04 5.25
C HIS A 214 -24.72 6.66 6.36
N LYS A 215 -25.28 7.64 7.07
CA LYS A 215 -24.67 8.21 8.28
C LYS A 215 -25.06 7.42 9.50
N PHE A 216 -24.17 7.38 10.47
CA PHE A 216 -24.43 6.81 11.79
C PHE A 216 -23.78 7.67 12.89
N THR A 217 -24.18 7.43 14.13
CA THR A 217 -23.57 8.07 15.28
C THR A 217 -22.06 7.82 15.30
N PRO A 218 -21.21 8.86 15.33
CA PRO A 218 -19.76 8.69 15.29
C PRO A 218 -19.26 7.70 16.34
N SER A 219 -18.36 6.81 15.95
CA SER A 219 -17.82 5.75 16.78
C SER A 219 -16.31 5.58 16.62
N ASN A 220 -15.64 5.17 17.70
CA ASN A 220 -14.21 4.81 17.65
C ASN A 220 -13.98 3.38 17.14
N SER A 221 -15.03 2.58 17.02
CA SER A 221 -14.96 1.25 16.46
C SER A 221 -16.13 1.00 15.53
N LEU A 222 -15.92 0.17 14.53
CA LEU A 222 -16.94 -0.19 13.55
C LEU A 222 -16.81 -1.65 13.17
N TYR A 223 -17.93 -2.35 13.22
CA TYR A 223 -18.10 -3.70 12.71
C TYR A 223 -19.09 -3.64 11.55
N VAL A 224 -18.71 -4.27 10.44
CA VAL A 224 -19.54 -4.38 9.24
C VAL A 224 -19.69 -5.85 8.91
N SER A 225 -20.91 -6.30 8.63
CA SER A 225 -21.15 -7.64 8.11
C SER A 225 -22.18 -7.62 7.00
N TYR A 226 -22.01 -8.48 6.01
CA TYR A 226 -22.91 -8.60 4.87
C TYR A 226 -22.72 -9.93 4.16
N TRP A 227 -23.72 -10.31 3.40
CA TRP A 227 -23.60 -11.38 2.42
C TRP A 227 -23.29 -10.80 1.06
N VAL A 228 -22.38 -11.43 0.33
CA VAL A 228 -21.99 -11.01 -1.01
C VAL A 228 -21.88 -12.21 -1.96
N LYS A 229 -22.31 -11.98 -3.18
CA LYS A 229 -22.20 -12.95 -4.28
C LYS A 229 -21.77 -12.22 -5.54
N TYR A 230 -20.98 -12.89 -6.37
CA TYR A 230 -20.56 -12.36 -7.67
C TYR A 230 -20.99 -13.27 -8.81
N SER A 231 -21.18 -12.71 -10.01
CA SER A 231 -21.49 -13.51 -11.19
C SER A 231 -20.32 -14.48 -11.53
N THR A 232 -20.64 -15.58 -12.19
CA THR A 232 -19.64 -16.60 -12.53
C THR A 232 -18.45 -16.06 -13.33
N ASN A 233 -18.71 -15.06 -14.17
CA ASN A 233 -17.72 -14.38 -15.00
C ASN A 233 -17.11 -13.13 -14.35
N TYR A 234 -17.38 -12.87 -13.07
CA TYR A 234 -16.86 -11.67 -12.39
C TYR A 234 -15.32 -11.71 -12.30
N ILE A 235 -14.68 -10.65 -12.79
CA ILE A 235 -13.23 -10.46 -12.78
C ILE A 235 -12.80 -9.10 -12.26
N GLY A 236 -13.73 -8.31 -11.71
CA GLY A 236 -13.45 -6.95 -11.28
C GLY A 236 -12.95 -6.08 -12.44
N SER A 237 -11.85 -5.39 -12.24
CA SER A 237 -11.19 -4.58 -13.28
C SER A 237 -10.33 -5.42 -14.25
N GLY A 238 -10.02 -6.66 -13.93
CA GLY A 238 -8.98 -7.43 -14.61
C GLY A 238 -7.55 -6.96 -14.31
N GLN A 239 -7.38 -6.00 -13.38
CA GLN A 239 -6.09 -5.45 -12.97
C GLN A 239 -5.81 -5.77 -11.49
N ALA A 240 -4.60 -5.55 -11.02
CA ALA A 240 -4.19 -5.78 -9.63
C ALA A 240 -4.78 -4.76 -8.62
N TYR A 241 -5.49 -3.78 -9.09
CA TYR A 241 -6.19 -2.74 -8.36
C TYR A 241 -7.62 -2.67 -8.86
N HIS A 242 -8.53 -2.08 -8.05
CA HIS A 242 -9.95 -2.10 -8.36
C HIS A 242 -10.51 -3.55 -8.51
N PRO A 243 -11.73 -3.80 -8.26
CA PRO A 243 -12.80 -2.83 -7.94
C PRO A 243 -12.68 -2.28 -6.52
N HIS A 244 -13.20 -1.08 -6.33
CA HIS A 244 -13.61 -0.57 -5.03
C HIS A 244 -15.06 -0.99 -4.77
N GLU A 245 -15.42 -1.25 -3.52
CA GLU A 245 -16.76 -1.77 -3.19
C GLU A 245 -17.39 -1.01 -2.03
N PHE A 246 -16.77 -1.05 -0.85
CA PHE A 246 -17.30 -0.46 0.36
C PHE A 246 -16.30 0.50 0.99
N TYR A 247 -16.82 1.59 1.55
CA TYR A 247 -16.01 2.64 2.14
C TYR A 247 -16.57 3.06 3.49
N ILE A 248 -15.68 3.46 4.37
CA ILE A 248 -16.00 4.02 5.67
C ILE A 248 -15.28 5.35 5.80
N LEU A 249 -16.05 6.44 5.95
CA LEU A 249 -15.52 7.79 6.07
C LEU A 249 -15.57 8.29 7.51
N SER A 250 -14.79 9.33 7.77
CA SER A 250 -14.68 9.92 9.10
C SER A 250 -15.70 11.02 9.36
N SER A 251 -15.84 11.36 10.63
CA SER A 251 -16.66 12.48 11.13
C SER A 251 -16.15 13.87 10.72
N LEU A 252 -14.96 13.95 10.16
CA LEU A 252 -14.38 15.18 9.63
C LEU A 252 -14.68 15.36 8.14
N ASP A 253 -15.17 14.33 7.49
CA ASP A 253 -15.51 14.35 6.07
C ASP A 253 -16.93 14.89 5.88
N SER A 254 -17.13 15.65 4.82
CA SER A 254 -18.46 16.18 4.49
C SER A 254 -19.38 15.05 3.98
N ASP A 255 -20.68 15.30 4.03
CA ASP A 255 -21.73 14.34 3.66
C ASP A 255 -21.57 13.76 2.25
N TYR A 256 -20.94 14.49 1.35
CA TYR A 256 -20.74 14.13 -0.05
C TYR A 256 -19.26 14.08 -0.44
N SER A 257 -18.34 13.97 0.52
CA SER A 257 -16.92 13.77 0.20
C SER A 257 -16.73 12.51 -0.64
N GLY A 258 -16.06 12.65 -1.75
CA GLY A 258 -15.57 11.48 -2.49
C GLY A 258 -14.38 10.84 -1.79
N PRO A 259 -14.14 9.54 -2.02
CA PRO A 259 -13.02 8.84 -1.40
C PRO A 259 -11.66 9.51 -1.62
N SER A 260 -11.47 10.14 -2.78
CA SER A 260 -10.24 10.87 -3.11
C SER A 260 -10.06 12.21 -2.40
N ASN A 261 -10.97 12.63 -1.51
CA ASN A 261 -10.91 13.91 -0.82
C ASN A 261 -11.38 13.79 0.64
N THR A 262 -10.76 12.89 1.40
CA THR A 262 -11.15 12.54 2.76
C THR A 262 -10.01 12.74 3.74
N PHE A 263 -10.36 12.93 5.02
CA PHE A 263 -9.41 12.87 6.14
C PHE A 263 -9.10 11.44 6.55
N LEU A 264 -10.06 10.54 6.37
CA LEU A 264 -9.87 9.09 6.50
C LEU A 264 -10.94 8.39 5.70
N ASP A 265 -10.50 7.48 4.85
CA ASP A 265 -11.34 6.54 4.12
C ASP A 265 -10.78 5.14 4.32
N VAL A 266 -11.63 4.22 4.72
CA VAL A 266 -11.26 2.80 4.89
C VAL A 266 -12.03 1.98 3.87
N TYR A 267 -11.33 1.07 3.21
CA TYR A 267 -11.87 0.21 2.16
C TYR A 267 -12.05 -1.22 2.63
N ILE A 268 -13.16 -1.83 2.23
CA ILE A 268 -13.37 -3.27 2.27
C ILE A 268 -13.58 -3.72 0.83
N GLU A 269 -12.67 -4.52 0.29
CA GLU A 269 -12.62 -4.86 -1.13
C GLU A 269 -12.27 -6.32 -1.37
N GLN A 270 -12.63 -6.80 -2.57
CA GLN A 270 -12.27 -8.11 -3.07
C GLN A 270 -11.48 -7.95 -4.38
N ASN A 271 -10.23 -8.35 -4.40
CA ASN A 271 -9.39 -8.24 -5.59
C ASN A 271 -9.40 -9.56 -6.38
N PHE A 272 -10.22 -9.64 -7.42
CA PHE A 272 -10.37 -10.85 -8.23
C PHE A 272 -9.22 -11.07 -9.21
N GLN A 273 -8.54 -10.04 -9.65
CA GLN A 273 -7.37 -10.20 -10.50
C GLN A 273 -6.25 -10.95 -9.77
N ASN A 274 -6.09 -10.73 -8.48
CA ASN A 274 -5.15 -11.47 -7.64
C ASN A 274 -5.75 -12.78 -7.07
N GLY A 275 -6.77 -13.33 -7.70
CA GLY A 275 -7.41 -14.57 -7.28
C GLY A 275 -8.39 -14.41 -6.12
N GLY A 276 -9.15 -13.33 -6.09
CA GLY A 276 -10.23 -13.14 -5.11
C GLY A 276 -9.73 -12.97 -3.66
N ARG A 277 -8.65 -12.23 -3.47
CA ARG A 277 -8.12 -11.90 -2.15
C ARG A 277 -8.89 -10.76 -1.51
N PRO A 278 -9.31 -10.87 -0.25
CA PRO A 278 -9.81 -9.73 0.49
C PRO A 278 -8.71 -8.70 0.71
N ARG A 279 -9.09 -7.45 0.70
CA ARG A 279 -8.22 -6.32 0.93
C ARG A 279 -8.87 -5.32 1.86
N LEU A 280 -8.16 -4.94 2.91
CA LEU A 280 -8.45 -3.76 3.71
C LEU A 280 -7.39 -2.71 3.40
N ALA A 281 -7.81 -1.50 3.18
CA ALA A 281 -6.92 -0.39 2.90
C ALA A 281 -7.44 0.88 3.56
N MET A 282 -6.60 1.89 3.67
CA MET A 282 -7.02 3.21 4.09
C MET A 282 -6.34 4.29 3.27
N GLN A 283 -7.02 5.42 3.19
CA GLN A 283 -6.62 6.57 2.41
C GLN A 283 -6.91 7.85 3.19
N ASP A 284 -6.14 8.89 2.95
CA ASP A 284 -6.35 10.17 3.59
C ASP A 284 -5.76 11.30 2.71
N ASN A 285 -6.41 11.53 1.62
CA ASN A 285 -5.91 12.44 0.57
C ASN A 285 -5.89 13.91 0.98
N ARG A 286 -6.73 14.33 1.91
CA ARG A 286 -6.73 15.72 2.41
C ARG A 286 -5.53 16.02 3.26
N SER A 287 -4.81 15.03 3.67
CA SER A 287 -3.65 15.14 4.53
C SER A 287 -2.34 15.24 3.76
N ILE A 288 -2.38 14.98 2.46
CA ILE A 288 -1.20 15.12 1.59
C ILE A 288 -1.14 16.56 1.12
N ASN A 289 -0.27 17.34 1.74
CA ASN A 289 -0.05 18.72 1.32
C ASN A 289 0.87 18.79 0.10
N THR A 290 0.27 18.84 -1.08
CA THR A 290 0.99 18.96 -2.35
C THR A 290 1.59 20.35 -2.61
N THR A 291 1.23 21.36 -1.80
CA THR A 291 1.69 22.73 -1.98
C THR A 291 2.98 23.03 -1.22
N SER A 292 3.39 22.18 -0.31
CA SER A 292 4.54 22.38 0.58
C SER A 292 5.84 21.74 0.10
N GLY A 293 5.94 21.46 -1.17
CA GLY A 293 7.15 20.88 -1.78
C GLY A 293 6.85 19.65 -2.63
N ALA A 294 7.90 19.04 -3.18
CA ALA A 294 7.76 17.83 -3.97
C ALA A 294 7.37 16.65 -3.06
N LEU A 295 6.33 15.94 -3.42
CA LEU A 295 6.01 14.66 -2.79
C LEU A 295 7.20 13.71 -2.93
N PRO A 296 7.53 12.93 -1.90
CA PRO A 296 8.46 11.82 -2.04
C PRO A 296 8.05 10.91 -3.20
N ASN A 297 9.03 10.38 -3.93
CA ASN A 297 8.77 9.58 -5.13
C ASN A 297 7.84 8.38 -4.86
N ASN A 298 7.89 7.82 -3.65
CA ASN A 298 7.03 6.72 -3.24
C ASN A 298 5.56 7.12 -3.01
N LEU A 299 5.25 8.42 -3.01
CA LEU A 299 3.88 8.94 -2.90
C LEU A 299 3.35 9.50 -4.21
N ILE A 300 4.20 9.69 -5.22
CA ILE A 300 3.76 10.17 -6.53
C ILE A 300 2.81 9.14 -7.14
N GLY A 301 1.60 9.57 -7.47
CA GLY A 301 0.55 8.71 -8.00
C GLY A 301 -0.13 7.80 -6.97
N VAL A 302 0.23 7.89 -5.69
CA VAL A 302 -0.49 7.20 -4.62
C VAL A 302 -1.65 8.09 -4.18
N THR A 303 -2.80 7.86 -4.74
CA THR A 303 -4.07 8.43 -4.29
C THR A 303 -4.81 7.51 -3.33
N GLU A 304 -4.33 6.28 -3.15
CA GLU A 304 -4.97 5.21 -2.43
C GLU A 304 -3.98 4.45 -1.55
N ASN A 305 -4.52 3.69 -0.60
CA ASN A 305 -3.77 2.71 0.15
C ASN A 305 -2.63 3.28 0.96
N ARG A 306 -2.96 4.18 1.81
CA ARG A 306 -2.04 4.61 2.84
C ARG A 306 -1.71 3.45 3.77
N SER A 307 -0.51 3.47 4.23
CA SER A 307 0.01 2.49 5.15
C SER A 307 -0.52 2.65 6.57
N THR A 308 -0.10 1.74 7.43
CA THR A 308 -0.39 1.73 8.86
C THR A 308 0.14 2.94 9.63
N GLY A 309 0.92 3.81 9.01
CA GLY A 309 1.34 5.09 9.58
C GLY A 309 0.40 6.22 9.17
N GLY A 310 -0.39 6.73 10.08
CA GLY A 310 -1.40 7.74 9.81
C GLY A 310 -0.84 9.10 9.43
N CYS A 311 -1.50 9.74 8.50
CA CYS A 311 -1.32 11.15 8.22
C CYS A 311 -2.67 11.83 8.12
N ASN A 312 -3.34 12.07 9.19
CA ASN A 312 -4.52 12.95 9.20
C ASN A 312 -4.08 14.42 9.18
N GLY A 313 -3.02 14.68 8.47
CA GLY A 313 -2.24 15.87 8.52
C GLY A 313 -3.01 17.09 8.11
N VAL A 314 -2.35 18.12 8.20
CA VAL A 314 -2.87 19.44 8.08
C VAL A 314 -2.50 19.91 6.70
N VAL A 315 -3.45 19.94 5.80
CA VAL A 315 -3.27 20.53 4.48
C VAL A 315 -2.78 21.97 4.62
N GLU A 316 -3.16 22.65 5.71
CA GLU A 316 -2.86 24.04 5.95
C GLU A 316 -1.53 24.32 6.67
N ALA A 317 -0.88 23.34 7.25
CA ALA A 317 0.25 23.58 8.15
C ALA A 317 1.52 22.86 7.76
N ASN A 318 2.02 22.85 6.64
CA ASN A 318 3.40 22.43 6.30
C ASN A 318 4.06 21.40 7.24
N ILE A 319 3.29 20.43 7.76
CA ILE A 319 3.81 19.47 8.72
C ILE A 319 4.11 18.18 7.98
N PHE A 320 5.24 18.18 7.32
CA PHE A 320 5.76 17.00 6.68
C PHE A 320 6.15 15.89 7.64
N SER A 321 6.50 16.24 8.87
CA SER A 321 7.03 15.27 9.84
C SER A 321 6.03 14.23 10.32
N GLU A 322 4.73 14.47 10.14
CA GLU A 322 3.72 13.46 10.48
C GLU A 322 3.09 12.79 9.24
N CYS A 323 3.13 13.48 8.11
CA CYS A 323 2.63 12.94 6.85
C CYS A 323 3.69 12.21 6.05
N PHE A 324 4.93 12.67 6.21
CA PHE A 324 6.10 12.10 5.58
C PHE A 324 7.17 12.03 6.62
N ASP A 325 7.64 10.86 6.92
CA ASP A 325 8.90 10.76 7.61
C ASP A 325 9.96 11.38 6.72
N ALA A 326 10.72 12.30 7.27
CA ALA A 326 11.72 13.09 6.54
C ALA A 326 12.85 12.25 5.91
N GLY A 327 12.79 10.97 6.01
CA GLY A 327 13.76 10.05 5.41
C GLY A 327 13.17 9.10 4.48
N SER A 328 11.89 9.07 4.31
CA SER A 328 11.53 7.98 3.67
C SER A 328 10.26 7.52 3.48
N ASN A 329 9.63 7.51 4.32
CA ASN A 329 8.88 6.32 4.20
C ASN A 329 7.51 6.67 4.63
N TRP A 330 6.73 6.80 3.69
CA TRP A 330 5.37 6.45 3.81
C TRP A 330 5.32 5.02 4.32
N TYR A 331 4.86 4.86 5.51
CA TYR A 331 4.86 3.62 6.20
C TYR A 331 4.17 2.53 5.39
N ASN A 332 4.94 1.51 4.97
CA ASN A 332 4.48 0.24 5.16
C ASN A 332 3.52 -0.31 4.16
N ASP A 333 2.94 -1.35 4.55
CA ASP A 333 1.92 -2.07 3.83
C ASP A 333 0.71 -1.18 3.59
N LYS A 334 0.63 -0.62 2.41
CA LYS A 334 -0.46 0.24 1.99
C LYS A 334 -1.79 -0.49 1.94
N GLN A 335 -1.73 -1.80 1.90
CA GLN A 335 -2.88 -2.67 1.76
C GLN A 335 -2.67 -3.90 2.62
N LEU A 336 -3.68 -4.24 3.40
CA LEU A 336 -3.72 -5.50 4.12
C LEU A 336 -4.49 -6.50 3.28
N THR A 337 -3.79 -7.51 2.76
CA THR A 337 -4.39 -8.54 1.91
C THR A 337 -4.35 -9.90 2.59
N GLY A 338 -5.45 -10.64 2.47
CA GLY A 338 -5.54 -12.05 2.89
C GLY A 338 -5.13 -13.03 1.79
N PRO A 339 -5.20 -14.33 2.08
CA PRO A 339 -5.12 -15.38 1.07
C PRO A 339 -6.32 -15.32 0.12
N VAL A 340 -6.30 -16.12 -0.95
CA VAL A 340 -7.44 -16.26 -1.84
C VAL A 340 -8.62 -16.89 -1.09
N THR A 341 -9.72 -16.15 -1.01
CA THR A 341 -10.97 -16.60 -0.35
C THR A 341 -12.10 -16.80 -1.33
N PHE A 342 -12.29 -15.88 -2.28
CA PHE A 342 -13.30 -15.99 -3.32
C PHE A 342 -12.77 -16.83 -4.50
N GLN A 343 -13.11 -18.11 -4.49
CA GLN A 343 -12.61 -19.06 -5.47
C GLN A 343 -13.30 -18.89 -6.84
N PRO A 344 -12.56 -19.02 -7.95
CA PRO A 344 -13.13 -18.88 -9.29
C PRO A 344 -13.99 -20.09 -9.70
N ASN A 345 -13.80 -21.24 -9.06
CA ASN A 345 -14.46 -22.51 -9.40
C ASN A 345 -15.39 -22.97 -8.27
N PRO A 346 -16.44 -23.76 -8.56
CA PRO A 346 -17.34 -24.30 -7.57
C PRO A 346 -16.62 -25.08 -6.46
N GLY A 347 -17.07 -24.85 -5.22
CA GLY A 347 -16.48 -25.41 -4.00
C GLY A 347 -16.61 -24.46 -2.83
N ALA A 348 -15.85 -24.70 -1.77
CA ALA A 348 -15.80 -23.82 -0.62
C ALA A 348 -15.28 -22.44 -1.03
N GLY A 349 -15.98 -21.39 -0.66
CA GLY A 349 -15.61 -20.00 -1.02
C GLY A 349 -15.84 -19.66 -2.49
N TYR A 350 -16.62 -20.43 -3.25
CA TYR A 350 -16.90 -20.08 -4.64
C TYR A 350 -17.55 -18.69 -4.73
N LYS A 351 -17.00 -17.83 -5.56
CA LYS A 351 -17.45 -16.43 -5.67
C LYS A 351 -18.91 -16.27 -6.08
N SER A 352 -19.45 -17.28 -6.82
CA SER A 352 -20.84 -17.31 -7.25
C SER A 352 -21.79 -18.02 -6.26
N ASN A 353 -21.31 -18.35 -5.08
CA ASN A 353 -22.14 -18.65 -3.92
C ASN A 353 -22.26 -17.40 -3.05
N TRP A 354 -23.29 -17.36 -2.20
CA TRP A 354 -23.38 -16.40 -1.13
C TRP A 354 -22.29 -16.67 -0.10
N ASN A 355 -21.44 -15.68 0.14
CA ASN A 355 -20.37 -15.72 1.12
C ASN A 355 -20.60 -14.64 2.17
N PHE A 356 -20.37 -14.98 3.42
CA PHE A 356 -20.52 -14.07 4.54
C PHE A 356 -19.19 -13.37 4.84
N VAL A 357 -19.22 -12.05 4.82
CA VAL A 357 -18.05 -11.18 5.10
C VAL A 357 -18.31 -10.43 6.39
N GLU A 358 -17.29 -10.35 7.23
CA GLU A 358 -17.24 -9.51 8.40
C GLU A 358 -15.94 -8.69 8.38
N ALA A 359 -16.00 -7.44 8.79
CA ALA A 359 -14.83 -6.60 8.99
C ALA A 359 -14.99 -5.82 10.30
N TYR A 360 -13.87 -5.61 11.00
CA TYR A 360 -13.83 -4.83 12.23
C TYR A 360 -12.69 -3.83 12.19
N PHE A 361 -12.99 -2.63 12.61
CA PHE A 361 -12.05 -1.51 12.70
C PHE A 361 -12.15 -0.87 14.08
N GLN A 362 -11.00 -0.57 14.67
CA GLN A 362 -10.91 0.20 15.90
C GLN A 362 -9.84 1.27 15.74
N LEU A 363 -10.22 2.52 15.98
CA LEU A 363 -9.28 3.63 15.94
C LEU A 363 -8.20 3.46 17.01
N ASN A 364 -7.01 3.86 16.67
CA ASN A 364 -5.88 3.89 17.59
C ASN A 364 -6.04 4.94 18.68
N THR A 365 -5.34 4.75 19.79
CA THR A 365 -5.27 5.72 20.87
C THR A 365 -4.30 6.87 20.56
N ILE A 366 -4.47 7.99 21.25
CA ILE A 366 -3.53 9.11 21.21
C ILE A 366 -3.03 9.35 22.62
N VAL A 367 -1.72 9.18 22.80
CA VAL A 367 -1.05 9.32 24.11
C VAL A 367 0.00 10.40 24.01
N ASN A 368 -0.07 11.39 24.90
CA ASN A 368 0.88 12.51 24.95
C ASN A 368 1.07 13.24 23.60
N GLY A 369 -0.01 13.40 22.85
CA GLY A 369 0.03 14.06 21.54
C GLY A 369 0.64 13.22 20.41
N VAL A 370 0.68 11.89 20.54
CA VAL A 370 1.18 10.98 19.53
C VAL A 370 0.16 9.87 19.29
N GLY A 371 -0.19 9.61 18.03
CA GLY A 371 -1.00 8.46 17.64
C GLY A 371 -0.22 7.17 17.88
N GLN A 372 -0.82 6.24 18.65
CA GLN A 372 -0.19 4.97 18.97
C GLN A 372 -0.50 3.93 17.88
N PRO A 373 0.39 3.00 17.60
CA PRO A 373 0.15 1.90 16.69
C PRO A 373 -0.60 0.76 17.41
N ASP A 374 -1.85 1.03 17.82
CA ASP A 374 -2.70 0.10 18.58
C ASP A 374 -4.13 0.02 18.01
N GLY A 375 -4.37 0.58 16.84
CA GLY A 375 -5.60 0.42 16.09
C GLY A 375 -5.73 -0.97 15.49
N VAL A 376 -6.98 -1.39 15.23
CA VAL A 376 -7.29 -2.75 14.79
C VAL A 376 -7.94 -2.72 13.40
N MET A 377 -7.51 -3.63 12.52
CA MET A 377 -8.18 -4.04 11.29
C MET A 377 -8.29 -5.56 11.25
N GLN A 378 -9.51 -6.07 11.18
CA GLN A 378 -9.77 -7.50 11.08
C GLN A 378 -10.77 -7.79 9.97
N TYR A 379 -10.64 -8.95 9.34
CA TYR A 379 -11.54 -9.42 8.29
C TYR A 379 -11.79 -10.92 8.43
N TRP A 380 -13.05 -11.32 8.40
CA TRP A 380 -13.46 -12.72 8.38
C TRP A 380 -14.18 -13.05 7.09
N PHE A 381 -13.97 -14.25 6.63
CA PHE A 381 -14.66 -14.83 5.49
C PHE A 381 -15.29 -16.16 5.90
N ASN A 382 -16.61 -16.24 5.78
CA ASN A 382 -17.39 -17.42 6.20
C ASN A 382 -17.03 -17.88 7.63
N GLY A 383 -16.88 -16.92 8.55
CA GLY A 383 -16.54 -17.14 9.95
C GLY A 383 -15.06 -17.39 10.26
N SER A 384 -14.22 -17.54 9.26
CA SER A 384 -12.77 -17.71 9.44
C SER A 384 -12.05 -16.36 9.43
N LEU A 385 -11.23 -16.08 10.45
CA LEU A 385 -10.38 -14.89 10.51
C LEU A 385 -9.29 -14.96 9.43
N ILE A 386 -9.22 -13.96 8.59
CA ILE A 386 -8.36 -13.93 7.39
C ILE A 386 -7.30 -12.84 7.49
N ILE A 387 -7.68 -11.65 7.94
CA ILE A 387 -6.77 -10.54 8.20
C ILE A 387 -6.92 -10.17 9.67
N ASP A 388 -5.78 -10.04 10.36
CA ASP A 388 -5.72 -9.68 11.77
C ASP A 388 -4.53 -8.76 12.03
N ARG A 389 -4.81 -7.48 12.27
CA ARG A 389 -3.79 -6.47 12.52
C ARG A 389 -4.20 -5.60 13.69
N HIS A 390 -3.25 -5.38 14.60
CA HIS A 390 -3.42 -4.61 15.83
C HIS A 390 -2.39 -3.48 15.99
N ASP A 391 -1.79 -3.06 14.89
CA ASP A 391 -0.72 -2.06 14.85
C ASP A 391 -1.05 -0.88 13.92
N ILE A 392 -2.33 -0.60 13.73
CA ILE A 392 -2.79 0.40 12.77
C ILE A 392 -2.81 1.79 13.41
N VAL A 393 -2.36 2.80 12.64
CA VAL A 393 -2.53 4.21 12.99
C VAL A 393 -3.54 4.85 12.03
N PHE A 394 -4.80 4.94 12.43
CA PHE A 394 -5.86 5.58 11.66
C PHE A 394 -5.83 7.10 11.79
N ARG A 395 -5.50 7.59 12.97
CA ARG A 395 -5.51 9.03 13.29
C ARG A 395 -4.27 9.44 14.07
N THR A 396 -3.86 10.69 13.86
CA THR A 396 -2.76 11.34 14.58
C THR A 396 -3.28 12.37 15.56
N ALA A 397 -2.36 12.96 16.33
CA ALA A 397 -2.68 14.05 17.25
C ALA A 397 -3.24 15.32 16.57
N TYR A 398 -3.07 15.47 15.25
CA TYR A 398 -3.66 16.57 14.51
C TYR A 398 -5.18 16.44 14.33
N ARG A 399 -5.70 15.21 14.34
CA ARG A 399 -7.13 14.94 14.24
C ARG A 399 -7.58 13.97 15.34
N PRO A 400 -7.41 14.35 16.62
CA PRO A 400 -7.67 13.45 17.74
C PRO A 400 -9.15 13.09 17.91
N THR A 401 -10.04 13.93 17.38
CA THR A 401 -11.49 13.74 17.45
C THR A 401 -12.08 13.00 16.28
N LEU A 402 -11.23 12.60 15.31
CA LEU A 402 -11.68 11.82 14.16
C LEU A 402 -12.32 10.51 14.63
N GLN A 403 -13.52 10.20 14.12
CA GLN A 403 -14.28 8.99 14.38
C GLN A 403 -14.87 8.46 13.07
N PHE A 404 -15.24 7.20 12.99
CA PHE A 404 -16.04 6.68 11.88
C PHE A 404 -17.47 7.21 11.96
N SER A 405 -18.07 7.61 10.84
CA SER A 405 -19.41 8.22 10.84
C SER A 405 -20.26 7.99 9.59
N GLN A 406 -19.65 7.49 8.52
CA GLN A 406 -20.37 7.23 7.26
C GLN A 406 -19.96 5.87 6.70
N PHE A 407 -20.92 5.15 6.15
CA PHE A 407 -20.70 3.93 5.37
C PHE A 407 -21.21 4.16 3.94
N LEU A 408 -20.45 3.68 2.96
CA LEU A 408 -20.80 3.80 1.55
C LEU A 408 -20.77 2.44 0.87
N ILE A 409 -21.78 2.19 0.07
CA ILE A 409 -21.70 1.20 -1.00
C ILE A 409 -21.47 2.01 -2.28
N ALA A 410 -20.25 1.99 -2.78
CA ALA A 410 -19.87 2.79 -3.93
C ALA A 410 -18.99 1.98 -4.90
N PRO A 411 -19.55 0.91 -5.45
CA PRO A 411 -18.79 0.00 -6.29
C PRO A 411 -18.32 0.71 -7.56
N PHE A 412 -17.00 0.64 -7.80
CA PHE A 412 -16.34 1.42 -8.83
C PHE A 412 -15.20 0.64 -9.47
N ILE A 413 -15.19 0.58 -10.80
CA ILE A 413 -14.12 -0.03 -11.59
C ILE A 413 -13.47 1.05 -12.45
N GLY A 414 -12.41 1.69 -11.96
CA GLY A 414 -11.81 2.89 -12.55
C GLY A 414 -11.42 2.77 -14.02
N ASP A 415 -10.94 1.60 -14.44
CA ASP A 415 -10.53 1.33 -15.81
C ASP A 415 -11.70 0.90 -16.72
N GLY A 416 -12.90 0.85 -16.18
CA GLY A 416 -14.07 0.28 -16.84
C GLY A 416 -14.13 -1.25 -16.73
N SER A 417 -15.32 -1.77 -16.59
CA SER A 417 -15.57 -3.21 -16.51
C SER A 417 -15.16 -3.90 -17.82
N PRO A 418 -14.30 -4.93 -17.78
CA PRO A 418 -13.87 -5.61 -19.01
C PRO A 418 -14.97 -6.51 -19.61
N VAL A 419 -15.98 -6.86 -18.82
CA VAL A 419 -17.12 -7.72 -19.19
C VAL A 419 -18.40 -7.21 -18.56
N ASP A 420 -19.55 -7.72 -19.00
CA ASP A 420 -20.80 -7.58 -18.24
C ASP A 420 -20.72 -8.47 -17.00
N GLN A 421 -20.82 -7.88 -15.81
CA GLN A 421 -20.63 -8.60 -14.55
C GLN A 421 -21.51 -8.04 -13.44
N TYR A 422 -21.76 -8.86 -12.42
CA TYR A 422 -22.68 -8.54 -11.33
C TYR A 422 -22.06 -8.79 -9.96
N MET A 423 -22.45 -7.96 -9.02
CA MET A 423 -22.31 -8.17 -7.58
C MET A 423 -23.69 -8.05 -6.94
N TRP A 424 -23.97 -8.92 -5.97
CA TRP A 424 -25.17 -8.85 -5.14
C TRP A 424 -24.76 -8.74 -3.68
N VAL A 425 -25.48 -7.89 -2.94
CA VAL A 425 -25.27 -7.66 -1.50
C VAL A 425 -26.60 -7.85 -0.77
N ASP A 426 -26.54 -8.55 0.35
CA ASP A 426 -27.72 -8.82 1.16
C ASP A 426 -27.39 -8.74 2.64
N ASN A 427 -28.40 -8.39 3.44
CA ASN A 427 -28.39 -8.40 4.91
C ASN A 427 -27.16 -7.69 5.51
N LEU A 428 -26.96 -6.43 5.11
CA LEU A 428 -25.91 -5.56 5.62
C LEU A 428 -26.21 -5.12 7.05
N ARG A 429 -25.22 -5.24 7.93
CA ARG A 429 -25.30 -4.73 9.31
C ARG A 429 -24.05 -3.91 9.63
N VAL A 430 -24.25 -2.79 10.29
CA VAL A 430 -23.17 -1.91 10.76
C VAL A 430 -23.38 -1.66 12.25
N ALA A 431 -22.36 -1.92 13.06
CA ALA A 431 -22.43 -1.88 14.52
C ALA A 431 -21.10 -1.35 15.11
N THR A 432 -21.05 -1.13 16.42
CA THR A 432 -19.82 -0.71 17.11
C THR A 432 -18.88 -1.88 17.44
N GLY A 433 -19.36 -3.09 17.35
CA GLY A 433 -18.65 -4.34 17.61
C GLY A 433 -19.43 -5.51 17.06
N ARG A 434 -18.95 -6.73 17.24
CA ARG A 434 -19.60 -7.92 16.69
C ARG A 434 -20.99 -8.08 17.28
N ILE A 435 -21.97 -8.29 16.44
CA ILE A 435 -23.36 -8.57 16.84
C ILE A 435 -23.72 -10.01 16.47
N PRO A 436 -24.56 -10.68 17.28
CA PRO A 436 -24.99 -12.05 17.03
C PRO A 436 -25.70 -12.24 15.69
#